data_4de2e8630b4829c88f456a59f1ddcff6
#
_entry.id   4de2e8630b4829c88f456a59f1ddcff6
#
_cell.length_a   1.000
_cell.length_b   1.000
_cell.length_c   1.000
_cell.angle_alpha   90.00
_cell.angle_beta   90.00
_cell.angle_gamma   90.00
#
_symmetry.space_group_name_H-M   'P 1'
#
loop_
_entity.id
_entity.type
_entity.pdbx_description
1 polymer ?
#
loop_
_entity_poly.entity_id
_entity_poly.type
_entity_poly.pdbx_seq_one_letter_code
_entity_poly.pdbx_strand_id
1 'polypeptide(L)'
;MNYELFQLINNLAGTYTWLDISMILTVKYLAGCFAALLFLLLGLGIYYKDKTLLKTSIHTIVFLGIILITHSIIGFIIQEPRPFVTHTVHLLIPHAADSSFPSTHAMAMTAIALPIFATYKRLGTILLIGTIVTGCAKVFVGHHYPLDIIMGILITYSLFKISQNYISSIIDKLLHHPKYNIFRILANIKQCVRLIKKSQAPLCNQFNIKG
;
A
#
# COMPACT_ATOMS: atom_id res chain seq x y z
N MET A 1 -15.42 20.10 -17.43
CA MET A 1 -15.16 20.21 -15.96
C MET A 1 -14.03 19.31 -15.48
N ASN A 2 -14.05 17.96 -15.65
CA ASN A 2 -12.94 17.09 -15.19
C ASN A 2 -11.62 17.35 -15.94
N TYR A 3 -11.70 17.52 -17.27
CA TYR A 3 -10.55 17.82 -18.12
C TYR A 3 -10.02 19.26 -17.90
N GLU A 4 -10.84 20.23 -17.68
CA GLU A 4 -10.42 21.60 -17.35
C GLU A 4 -9.63 21.65 -16.03
N LEU A 5 -10.12 20.94 -14.99
CA LEU A 5 -9.39 20.80 -13.73
C LEU A 5 -8.06 20.04 -13.90
N PHE A 6 -8.04 19.05 -14.80
CA PHE A 6 -6.82 18.35 -15.17
C PHE A 6 -5.82 19.31 -15.81
N GLN A 7 -6.27 20.13 -16.79
CA GLN A 7 -5.41 21.09 -17.48
C GLN A 7 -4.79 22.14 -16.54
N LEU A 8 -5.54 22.61 -15.52
CA LEU A 8 -5.03 23.56 -14.53
C LEU A 8 -3.78 23.05 -13.81
N ILE A 9 -3.69 21.74 -13.61
CA ILE A 9 -2.56 21.09 -12.92
C ILE A 9 -1.51 20.65 -13.93
N ASN A 10 -1.90 19.97 -15.02
CA ASN A 10 -0.97 19.39 -15.99
C ASN A 10 -0.25 20.45 -16.83
N ASN A 11 -0.85 21.62 -17.08
CA ASN A 11 -0.18 22.73 -17.80
C ASN A 11 1.00 23.33 -17.01
N LEU A 12 1.15 23.01 -15.73
CA LEU A 12 2.32 23.40 -14.95
C LEU A 12 3.51 22.45 -15.19
N ALA A 13 3.26 21.28 -15.76
CA ALA A 13 4.31 20.31 -16.10
C ALA A 13 5.19 20.84 -17.25
N GLY A 14 6.49 20.68 -17.11
CA GLY A 14 7.48 21.24 -18.05
C GLY A 14 7.83 22.70 -17.84
N THR A 15 7.20 23.41 -16.88
CA THR A 15 7.52 24.82 -16.62
C THR A 15 8.70 25.00 -15.66
N TYR A 16 8.79 24.13 -14.65
CA TYR A 16 9.84 24.18 -13.63
C TYR A 16 10.46 22.81 -13.40
N THR A 17 11.71 22.62 -13.77
CA THR A 17 12.43 21.35 -13.67
C THR A 17 12.42 20.74 -12.26
N TRP A 18 12.57 21.56 -11.21
CA TRP A 18 12.54 21.09 -9.82
C TRP A 18 11.17 20.51 -9.43
N LEU A 19 10.09 21.13 -9.95
CA LEU A 19 8.72 20.66 -9.71
C LEU A 19 8.47 19.33 -10.44
N ASP A 20 8.88 19.24 -11.71
CA ASP A 20 8.78 18.02 -12.50
C ASP A 20 9.50 16.85 -11.80
N ILE A 21 10.75 17.06 -11.38
CA ILE A 21 11.53 16.04 -10.66
C ILE A 21 10.84 15.62 -9.38
N SER A 22 10.34 16.56 -8.57
CA SER A 22 9.66 16.25 -7.31
C SER A 22 8.38 15.43 -7.52
N MET A 23 7.58 15.78 -8.53
CA MET A 23 6.34 15.05 -8.86
C MET A 23 6.65 13.66 -9.44
N ILE A 24 7.66 13.55 -10.30
CA ILE A 24 8.14 12.26 -10.83
C ILE A 24 8.61 11.34 -9.70
N LEU A 25 9.42 11.83 -8.76
CA LEU A 25 9.89 11.06 -7.60
C LEU A 25 8.73 10.63 -6.71
N THR A 26 7.77 11.51 -6.46
CA THR A 26 6.55 11.21 -5.71
C THR A 26 5.78 10.05 -6.34
N VAL A 27 5.52 10.12 -7.64
CA VAL A 27 4.79 9.08 -8.38
C VAL A 27 5.52 7.74 -8.36
N LYS A 28 6.86 7.76 -8.49
CA LYS A 28 7.67 6.54 -8.57
C LYS A 28 7.85 5.83 -7.22
N TYR A 29 8.03 6.59 -6.15
CA TYR A 29 8.54 5.99 -4.90
C TYR A 29 7.58 6.05 -3.72
N LEU A 30 6.69 7.05 -3.64
CA LEU A 30 5.91 7.25 -2.41
C LEU A 30 4.97 6.08 -2.10
N ALA A 31 4.35 5.47 -3.10
CA ALA A 31 3.53 4.27 -2.89
C ALA A 31 4.36 3.07 -2.40
N GLY A 32 5.60 2.92 -2.91
CA GLY A 32 6.56 1.92 -2.41
C GLY A 32 6.95 2.16 -0.96
N CYS A 33 7.12 3.43 -0.53
CA CYS A 33 7.37 3.79 0.86
C CYS A 33 6.20 3.38 1.78
N PHE A 34 4.95 3.54 1.32
CA PHE A 34 3.77 3.07 2.08
C PHE A 34 3.79 1.55 2.27
N ALA A 35 4.08 0.81 1.21
CA ALA A 35 4.19 -0.65 1.29
C ALA A 35 5.34 -1.07 2.22
N ALA A 36 6.52 -0.45 2.09
CA ALA A 36 7.66 -0.72 2.96
C ALA A 36 7.34 -0.42 4.42
N LEU A 37 6.67 0.70 4.71
CA LEU A 37 6.21 1.04 6.06
C LEU A 37 5.25 -0.02 6.61
N LEU A 38 4.29 -0.49 5.81
CA LEU A 38 3.34 -1.53 6.24
C LEU A 38 4.06 -2.82 6.63
N PHE A 39 5.03 -3.27 5.82
CA PHE A 39 5.83 -4.45 6.16
C PHE A 39 6.73 -4.23 7.37
N LEU A 40 7.28 -3.02 7.55
CA LEU A 40 8.02 -2.64 8.76
C LEU A 40 7.13 -2.73 10.00
N LEU A 41 5.92 -2.14 9.96
CA LEU A 41 4.96 -2.20 11.08
C LEU A 41 4.59 -3.65 11.41
N LEU A 42 4.35 -4.48 10.41
CA LEU A 42 4.09 -5.91 10.59
C LEU A 42 5.28 -6.61 11.28
N GLY A 43 6.50 -6.37 10.79
CA GLY A 43 7.73 -6.94 11.35
C GLY A 43 7.97 -6.51 12.79
N LEU A 44 7.76 -5.22 13.12
CA LEU A 44 7.85 -4.69 14.47
C LEU A 44 6.78 -5.29 15.39
N GLY A 45 5.54 -5.44 14.91
CA GLY A 45 4.45 -6.10 15.64
C GLY A 45 4.78 -7.54 16.03
N ILE A 46 5.41 -8.28 15.11
CA ILE A 46 5.89 -9.65 15.36
C ILE A 46 7.06 -9.65 16.34
N TYR A 47 8.06 -8.78 16.13
CA TYR A 47 9.29 -8.74 16.92
C TYR A 47 9.03 -8.36 18.38
N TYR A 48 8.27 -7.30 18.61
CA TYR A 48 7.92 -6.82 19.97
C TYR A 48 6.72 -7.54 20.56
N LYS A 49 6.08 -8.47 19.83
CA LYS A 49 4.84 -9.15 20.22
C LYS A 49 3.71 -8.18 20.55
N ASP A 50 3.69 -7.02 19.87
CA ASP A 50 2.65 -6.02 20.03
C ASP A 50 1.39 -6.45 19.25
N LYS A 51 0.37 -6.88 19.99
CA LYS A 51 -0.89 -7.34 19.40
C LYS A 51 -1.64 -6.25 18.64
N THR A 52 -1.57 -5.01 19.11
CA THR A 52 -2.26 -3.88 18.48
C THR A 52 -1.64 -3.56 17.13
N LEU A 53 -0.30 -3.48 17.10
CA LEU A 53 0.44 -3.22 15.88
C LEU A 53 0.28 -4.36 14.87
N LEU A 54 0.35 -5.60 15.35
CA LEU A 54 0.13 -6.79 14.52
C LEU A 54 -1.29 -6.82 13.94
N LYS A 55 -2.32 -6.58 14.78
CA LYS A 55 -3.71 -6.51 14.35
C LYS A 55 -3.92 -5.42 13.29
N THR A 56 -3.39 -4.22 13.53
CA THR A 56 -3.49 -3.10 12.58
C THR A 56 -2.83 -3.45 11.24
N SER A 57 -1.64 -4.06 11.26
CA SER A 57 -0.92 -4.44 10.04
C SER A 57 -1.67 -5.52 9.24
N ILE A 58 -2.18 -6.56 9.91
CA ILE A 58 -2.98 -7.61 9.28
C ILE A 58 -4.27 -7.02 8.70
N HIS A 59 -4.98 -6.17 9.47
CA HIS A 59 -6.18 -5.47 8.98
C HIS A 59 -5.87 -4.69 7.71
N THR A 60 -4.78 -3.93 7.70
CA THR A 60 -4.35 -3.15 6.55
C THR A 60 -4.07 -4.04 5.33
N ILE A 61 -3.39 -5.17 5.50
CA ILE A 61 -3.07 -6.11 4.41
C ILE A 61 -4.36 -6.71 3.83
N VAL A 62 -5.25 -7.19 4.69
CA VAL A 62 -6.53 -7.77 4.26
C VAL A 62 -7.38 -6.74 3.53
N PHE A 63 -7.51 -5.53 4.10
CA PHE A 63 -8.28 -4.47 3.49
C PHE A 63 -7.67 -4.00 2.16
N LEU A 64 -6.34 -3.87 2.07
CA LEU A 64 -5.63 -3.57 0.81
C LEU A 64 -5.94 -4.63 -0.26
N GLY A 65 -5.93 -5.91 0.08
CA GLY A 65 -6.30 -6.99 -0.84
C GLY A 65 -7.73 -6.83 -1.39
N ILE A 66 -8.70 -6.53 -0.52
CA ILE A 66 -10.09 -6.27 -0.92
C ILE A 66 -10.15 -5.08 -1.88
N ILE A 67 -9.44 -4.00 -1.58
CA ILE A 67 -9.45 -2.78 -2.40
C ILE A 67 -8.81 -3.01 -3.77
N LEU A 68 -7.72 -3.78 -3.87
CA LEU A 68 -7.10 -4.10 -5.15
C LEU A 68 -8.01 -4.95 -6.03
N ILE A 69 -8.74 -5.91 -5.45
CA ILE A 69 -9.76 -6.67 -6.17
C ILE A 69 -10.90 -5.75 -6.64
N THR A 70 -11.40 -4.89 -5.76
CA THR A 70 -12.45 -3.91 -6.10
C THR A 70 -12.02 -2.99 -7.24
N HIS A 71 -10.78 -2.45 -7.18
CA HIS A 71 -10.19 -1.65 -8.24
C HIS A 71 -10.22 -2.40 -9.58
N SER A 72 -9.74 -3.66 -9.61
CA SER A 72 -9.69 -4.46 -10.84
C SER A 72 -11.09 -4.69 -11.43
N ILE A 73 -12.08 -4.96 -10.59
CA ILE A 73 -13.47 -5.14 -11.03
C ILE A 73 -14.03 -3.84 -11.62
N ILE A 74 -13.87 -2.71 -10.94
CA ILE A 74 -14.38 -1.41 -11.41
C ILE A 74 -13.68 -1.01 -12.71
N GLY A 75 -12.34 -1.12 -12.76
CA GLY A 75 -11.57 -0.79 -13.97
C GLY A 75 -11.92 -1.64 -15.17
N PHE A 76 -12.25 -2.94 -14.97
CA PHE A 76 -12.73 -3.82 -16.02
C PHE A 76 -14.12 -3.42 -16.55
N ILE A 77 -15.01 -2.93 -15.68
CA ILE A 77 -16.38 -2.55 -16.05
C ILE A 77 -16.40 -1.17 -16.74
N ILE A 78 -15.70 -0.18 -16.20
CA ILE A 78 -15.82 1.23 -16.62
C ILE A 78 -14.90 1.54 -17.81
N GLN A 79 -13.69 0.98 -17.86
CA GLN A 79 -12.71 1.12 -18.95
C GLN A 79 -12.49 2.58 -19.42
N GLU A 80 -12.48 3.55 -18.49
CA GLU A 80 -12.28 4.96 -18.82
C GLU A 80 -10.87 5.18 -19.39
N PRO A 81 -10.74 5.81 -20.59
CA PRO A 81 -9.43 6.06 -21.17
C PRO A 81 -8.66 7.13 -20.37
N ARG A 82 -7.33 6.97 -20.27
CA ARG A 82 -6.46 7.94 -19.59
C ARG A 82 -6.37 9.26 -20.35
N PRO A 83 -6.03 10.38 -19.65
CA PRO A 83 -5.92 11.70 -20.29
C PRO A 83 -5.03 11.71 -21.54
N PHE A 84 -3.88 11.05 -21.49
CA PHE A 84 -2.92 11.00 -22.60
C PHE A 84 -3.35 10.14 -23.80
N VAL A 85 -4.43 9.35 -23.65
CA VAL A 85 -4.99 8.56 -24.75
C VAL A 85 -5.98 9.39 -25.59
N THR A 86 -6.71 10.29 -24.93
CA THR A 86 -7.80 11.06 -25.55
C THR A 86 -7.45 12.51 -25.82
N HIS A 87 -6.40 13.04 -25.18
CA HIS A 87 -6.00 14.45 -25.27
C HIS A 87 -4.49 14.61 -25.42
N THR A 88 -4.07 15.71 -26.02
CA THR A 88 -2.68 16.16 -25.99
C THR A 88 -2.37 16.71 -24.60
N VAL A 89 -1.44 16.07 -23.88
CA VAL A 89 -1.09 16.39 -22.50
C VAL A 89 0.41 16.44 -22.29
N HIS A 90 0.88 17.08 -21.24
CA HIS A 90 2.26 16.99 -20.79
C HIS A 90 2.46 15.66 -20.03
N LEU A 91 2.90 14.63 -20.75
CA LEU A 91 3.17 13.31 -20.19
C LEU A 91 4.63 13.22 -19.74
N LEU A 92 4.91 13.39 -18.44
CA LEU A 92 6.29 13.39 -17.92
C LEU A 92 6.85 11.98 -17.72
N ILE A 93 6.00 10.96 -17.59
CA ILE A 93 6.39 9.55 -17.41
C ILE A 93 5.51 8.70 -18.33
N PRO A 94 6.09 7.84 -19.18
CA PRO A 94 5.32 6.88 -19.96
C PRO A 94 4.48 5.95 -19.06
N HIS A 95 3.25 5.64 -19.50
CA HIS A 95 2.35 4.75 -18.80
C HIS A 95 1.56 3.88 -19.80
N ALA A 96 1.11 2.70 -19.36
CA ALA A 96 0.24 1.85 -20.15
C ALA A 96 -1.13 2.51 -20.39
N ALA A 97 -1.73 2.26 -21.56
CA ALA A 97 -3.05 2.76 -21.92
C ALA A 97 -4.17 1.85 -21.39
N ASP A 98 -4.11 1.52 -20.10
CA ASP A 98 -5.14 0.79 -19.35
C ASP A 98 -6.20 1.75 -18.77
N SER A 99 -7.21 1.22 -18.04
CA SER A 99 -8.28 2.04 -17.47
C SER A 99 -7.72 3.10 -16.50
N SER A 100 -8.20 4.36 -16.67
CA SER A 100 -7.86 5.47 -15.78
C SER A 100 -8.61 5.41 -14.46
N PHE A 101 -9.88 4.99 -14.51
CA PHE A 101 -10.79 5.03 -13.36
C PHE A 101 -10.98 3.67 -12.69
N PRO A 102 -11.02 3.65 -11.36
CA PRO A 102 -10.51 4.64 -10.42
C PRO A 102 -8.98 4.54 -10.26
N SER A 103 -8.30 5.54 -9.70
CA SER A 103 -6.85 5.49 -9.53
C SER A 103 -6.40 4.41 -8.55
N THR A 104 -5.62 3.42 -9.02
CA THR A 104 -5.04 2.35 -8.21
C THR A 104 -4.21 2.89 -7.05
N HIS A 105 -3.36 3.90 -7.30
CA HIS A 105 -2.51 4.51 -6.26
C HIS A 105 -3.34 5.20 -5.18
N ALA A 106 -4.37 5.97 -5.57
CA ALA A 106 -5.25 6.63 -4.63
C ALA A 106 -5.98 5.60 -3.75
N MET A 107 -6.51 4.53 -4.34
CA MET A 107 -7.20 3.47 -3.62
C MET A 107 -6.25 2.70 -2.68
N ALA A 108 -5.11 2.22 -3.19
CA ALA A 108 -4.17 1.42 -2.42
C ALA A 108 -3.55 2.20 -1.25
N MET A 109 -3.11 3.45 -1.48
CA MET A 109 -2.53 4.28 -0.43
C MET A 109 -3.57 4.68 0.63
N THR A 110 -4.82 4.96 0.22
CA THR A 110 -5.94 5.18 1.15
C THR A 110 -6.23 3.92 1.98
N ALA A 111 -6.19 2.73 1.35
CA ALA A 111 -6.40 1.46 2.03
C ALA A 111 -5.31 1.15 3.07
N ILE A 112 -4.09 1.61 2.86
CA ILE A 112 -3.02 1.52 3.87
C ILE A 112 -3.23 2.58 4.97
N ALA A 113 -3.57 3.80 4.60
CA ALA A 113 -3.66 4.92 5.53
C ALA A 113 -4.82 4.80 6.53
N LEU A 114 -6.02 4.36 6.09
CA LEU A 114 -7.23 4.37 6.92
C LEU A 114 -7.17 3.43 8.15
N PRO A 115 -6.78 2.15 8.05
CA PRO A 115 -6.67 1.29 9.23
C PRO A 115 -5.57 1.78 10.19
N ILE A 116 -4.46 2.32 9.64
CA ILE A 116 -3.40 2.92 10.46
C ILE A 116 -3.93 4.18 11.15
N PHE A 117 -4.69 5.03 10.47
CA PHE A 117 -5.33 6.21 11.06
C PHE A 117 -6.33 5.85 12.16
N ALA A 118 -7.07 4.76 12.03
CA ALA A 118 -8.00 4.32 13.04
C ALA A 118 -7.30 4.02 14.39
N THR A 119 -6.05 3.50 14.34
CA THR A 119 -5.27 3.11 15.53
C THR A 119 -4.24 4.17 15.92
N TYR A 120 -3.48 4.69 14.94
CA TYR A 120 -2.36 5.63 15.12
C TYR A 120 -2.64 6.94 14.37
N LYS A 121 -3.41 7.85 14.99
CA LYS A 121 -3.92 9.09 14.36
C LYS A 121 -2.84 9.90 13.64
N ARG A 122 -1.72 10.20 14.32
CA ARG A 122 -0.66 11.03 13.74
C ARG A 122 -0.04 10.40 12.49
N LEU A 123 0.33 9.13 12.57
CA LEU A 123 0.93 8.40 11.45
C LEU A 123 -0.07 8.30 10.29
N GLY A 124 -1.32 7.90 10.58
CA GLY A 124 -2.36 7.81 9.55
C GLY A 124 -2.68 9.15 8.89
N THR A 125 -2.63 10.27 9.62
CA THR A 125 -2.79 11.62 9.03
C THR A 125 -1.67 11.91 8.03
N ILE A 126 -0.41 11.63 8.38
CA ILE A 126 0.74 11.80 7.47
C ILE A 126 0.54 10.96 6.20
N LEU A 127 0.09 9.72 6.33
CA LEU A 127 -0.18 8.85 5.21
C LEU A 127 -1.34 9.37 4.34
N LEU A 128 -2.42 9.90 4.93
CA LEU A 128 -3.51 10.50 4.16
C LEU A 128 -3.05 11.73 3.39
N ILE A 129 -2.23 12.59 3.98
CA ILE A 129 -1.61 13.72 3.28
C ILE A 129 -0.74 13.22 2.12
N GLY A 130 0.10 12.20 2.35
CA GLY A 130 0.91 11.56 1.31
C GLY A 130 0.07 11.00 0.16
N THR A 131 -1.11 10.44 0.47
CA THR A 131 -2.07 9.97 -0.56
C THR A 131 -2.57 11.11 -1.43
N ILE A 132 -2.94 12.25 -0.84
CA ILE A 132 -3.40 13.44 -1.57
C ILE A 132 -2.26 13.98 -2.44
N VAL A 133 -1.05 14.10 -1.90
CA VAL A 133 0.14 14.56 -2.64
C VAL A 133 0.42 13.66 -3.84
N THR A 134 0.35 12.32 -3.66
CA THR A 134 0.51 11.38 -4.77
C THR A 134 -0.61 11.52 -5.81
N GLY A 135 -1.84 11.74 -5.37
CA GLY A 135 -2.97 12.00 -6.26
C GLY A 135 -2.73 13.23 -7.13
N CYS A 136 -2.34 14.35 -6.53
CA CYS A 136 -1.98 15.58 -7.26
C CYS A 136 -0.81 15.34 -8.23
N ALA A 137 0.22 14.59 -7.80
CA ALA A 137 1.36 14.25 -8.64
C ALA A 137 0.96 13.38 -9.85
N LYS A 138 0.00 12.45 -9.68
CA LYS A 138 -0.54 11.63 -10.78
C LYS A 138 -1.30 12.44 -11.82
N VAL A 139 -2.02 13.48 -11.41
CA VAL A 139 -2.67 14.43 -12.32
C VAL A 139 -1.60 15.29 -13.02
N PHE A 140 -0.63 15.80 -12.27
CA PHE A 140 0.46 16.63 -12.78
C PHE A 140 1.26 15.94 -13.89
N VAL A 141 1.63 14.67 -13.70
CA VAL A 141 2.41 13.90 -14.71
C VAL A 141 1.56 13.40 -15.88
N GLY A 142 0.26 13.65 -15.91
CA GLY A 142 -0.63 13.32 -17.03
C GLY A 142 -1.27 11.93 -16.98
N HIS A 143 -1.22 11.22 -15.84
CA HIS A 143 -1.69 9.82 -15.76
C HIS A 143 -3.16 9.65 -15.47
N HIS A 144 -3.78 10.53 -14.67
CA HIS A 144 -5.16 10.42 -14.18
C HIS A 144 -5.88 11.75 -14.20
N TYR A 145 -7.19 11.69 -14.33
CA TYR A 145 -8.05 12.85 -14.06
C TYR A 145 -8.22 13.09 -12.56
N PRO A 146 -8.50 14.32 -12.11
CA PRO A 146 -8.77 14.64 -10.70
C PRO A 146 -9.89 13.76 -10.10
N LEU A 147 -10.96 13.48 -10.84
CA LEU A 147 -12.06 12.65 -10.37
C LEU A 147 -11.65 11.19 -10.12
N ASP A 148 -10.69 10.64 -10.86
CA ASP A 148 -10.18 9.28 -10.62
C ASP A 148 -9.57 9.15 -9.23
N ILE A 149 -8.87 10.21 -8.78
CA ILE A 149 -8.24 10.29 -7.47
C ILE A 149 -9.31 10.45 -6.38
N ILE A 150 -10.20 11.43 -6.54
CA ILE A 150 -11.25 11.74 -5.57
C ILE A 150 -12.15 10.51 -5.36
N MET A 151 -12.64 9.93 -6.45
CA MET A 151 -13.51 8.75 -6.38
C MET A 151 -12.78 7.52 -5.84
N GLY A 152 -11.50 7.34 -6.17
CA GLY A 152 -10.68 6.27 -5.59
C GLY A 152 -10.60 6.39 -4.07
N ILE A 153 -10.39 7.59 -3.53
CA ILE A 153 -10.37 7.86 -2.08
C ILE A 153 -11.76 7.63 -1.47
N LEU A 154 -12.82 8.15 -2.08
CA LEU A 154 -14.20 8.04 -1.57
C LEU A 154 -14.70 6.59 -1.54
N ILE A 155 -14.47 5.83 -2.61
CA ILE A 155 -14.83 4.41 -2.69
C ILE A 155 -14.10 3.64 -1.58
N THR A 156 -12.80 3.86 -1.43
CA THR A 156 -11.99 3.19 -0.41
C THR A 156 -12.44 3.56 1.00
N TYR A 157 -12.73 4.83 1.27
CA TYR A 157 -13.25 5.30 2.55
C TYR A 157 -14.60 4.66 2.88
N SER A 158 -15.53 4.60 1.92
CA SER A 158 -16.86 4.01 2.11
C SER A 158 -16.75 2.52 2.43
N LEU A 159 -15.94 1.78 1.67
CA LEU A 159 -15.68 0.37 1.92
C LEU A 159 -15.01 0.13 3.27
N PHE A 160 -14.09 1.00 3.68
CA PHE A 160 -13.48 0.92 5.00
C PHE A 160 -14.52 1.06 6.11
N LYS A 161 -15.41 2.06 6.02
CA LYS A 161 -16.47 2.29 7.01
C LYS A 161 -17.41 1.08 7.15
N ILE A 162 -17.74 0.43 6.04
CA ILE A 162 -18.63 -0.73 6.03
C ILE A 162 -17.91 -1.98 6.59
N SER A 163 -16.65 -2.20 6.20
CA SER A 163 -15.94 -3.47 6.46
C SER A 163 -15.09 -3.50 7.72
N GLN A 164 -14.68 -2.35 8.28
CA GLN A 164 -13.68 -2.27 9.35
C GLN A 164 -14.02 -3.11 10.59
N ASN A 165 -15.27 -3.08 11.03
CA ASN A 165 -15.71 -3.82 12.23
C ASN A 165 -15.72 -5.33 11.98
N TYR A 166 -16.15 -5.75 10.80
CA TYR A 166 -16.18 -7.15 10.39
C TYR A 166 -14.79 -7.74 10.28
N ILE A 167 -13.88 -7.07 9.54
CA ILE A 167 -12.49 -7.49 9.41
C ILE A 167 -11.81 -7.53 10.78
N SER A 168 -11.98 -6.50 11.60
CA SER A 168 -11.43 -6.43 12.95
C SER A 168 -11.89 -7.60 13.82
N SER A 169 -13.18 -7.93 13.79
CA SER A 169 -13.75 -9.06 14.55
C SER A 169 -13.16 -10.41 14.11
N ILE A 170 -12.98 -10.63 12.81
CA ILE A 170 -12.35 -11.85 12.28
C ILE A 170 -10.91 -11.96 12.78
N ILE A 171 -10.15 -10.87 12.67
CA ILE A 171 -8.74 -10.85 13.09
C ILE A 171 -8.62 -11.10 14.59
N ASP A 172 -9.50 -10.50 15.41
CA ASP A 172 -9.52 -10.75 16.86
C ASP A 172 -9.77 -12.22 17.17
N LYS A 173 -10.74 -12.85 16.51
CA LYS A 173 -11.00 -14.29 16.68
C LYS A 173 -9.78 -15.13 16.32
N LEU A 174 -9.08 -14.80 15.22
CA LEU A 174 -7.89 -15.53 14.78
C LEU A 174 -6.70 -15.34 15.74
N LEU A 175 -6.46 -14.12 16.22
CA LEU A 175 -5.34 -13.81 17.12
C LEU A 175 -5.53 -14.36 18.53
N HIS A 176 -6.78 -14.50 19.01
CA HIS A 176 -7.09 -15.04 20.33
C HIS A 176 -7.31 -16.55 20.35
N HIS A 177 -7.47 -17.19 19.18
CA HIS A 177 -7.69 -18.63 19.13
C HIS A 177 -6.40 -19.40 19.47
N PRO A 178 -6.43 -20.35 20.44
CA PRO A 178 -5.23 -21.06 20.92
C PRO A 178 -4.49 -21.81 19.82
N LYS A 179 -5.21 -22.33 18.82
CA LYS A 179 -4.68 -23.09 17.69
C LYS A 179 -3.95 -22.21 16.66
N TYR A 180 -4.36 -20.95 16.48
CA TYR A 180 -3.84 -20.02 15.48
C TYR A 180 -3.02 -18.88 16.08
N ASN A 181 -2.59 -19.02 17.35
CA ASN A 181 -1.76 -18.00 17.98
C ASN A 181 -0.43 -17.85 17.22
N ILE A 182 -0.33 -16.80 16.41
CA ILE A 182 0.81 -16.54 15.53
C ILE A 182 2.14 -16.51 16.28
N PHE A 183 2.14 -16.05 17.55
CA PHE A 183 3.33 -16.03 18.39
C PHE A 183 3.77 -17.45 18.78
N ARG A 184 2.84 -18.38 18.96
CA ARG A 184 3.15 -19.79 19.23
C ARG A 184 3.69 -20.48 17.99
N ILE A 185 3.11 -20.20 16.81
CA ILE A 185 3.59 -20.72 15.54
C ILE A 185 5.02 -20.24 15.27
N LEU A 186 5.28 -18.94 15.43
CA LEU A 186 6.61 -18.33 15.26
C LEU A 186 7.63 -18.89 16.28
N ALA A 187 7.21 -19.12 17.53
CA ALA A 187 8.06 -19.74 18.54
C ALA A 187 8.44 -21.19 18.14
N ASN A 188 7.49 -21.96 17.63
CA ASN A 188 7.74 -23.32 17.15
C ASN A 188 8.68 -23.33 15.94
N ILE A 189 8.48 -22.42 14.96
CA ILE A 189 9.39 -22.25 13.80
C ILE A 189 10.80 -21.89 14.27
N LYS A 190 10.94 -20.94 15.21
CA LYS A 190 12.24 -20.55 15.77
C LYS A 190 12.94 -21.70 16.49
N GLN A 191 12.17 -22.56 17.17
CA GLN A 191 12.68 -23.77 17.81
C GLN A 191 13.13 -24.80 16.78
N CYS A 192 12.33 -25.04 15.72
CA CYS A 192 12.71 -25.95 14.61
C CYS A 192 14.00 -25.48 13.92
N VAL A 193 14.11 -24.16 13.61
CA VAL A 193 15.33 -23.61 13.00
C VAL A 193 16.56 -23.77 13.90
N ARG A 194 16.40 -23.60 15.23
CA ARG A 194 17.49 -23.85 16.18
C ARG A 194 17.91 -25.32 16.22
N LEU A 195 16.96 -26.23 16.16
CA LEU A 195 17.23 -27.67 16.13
C LEU A 195 17.97 -28.07 14.84
N ILE A 196 17.57 -27.55 13.69
CA ILE A 196 18.26 -27.77 12.40
C ILE A 196 19.70 -27.23 12.46
N LYS A 197 19.91 -26.00 12.97
CA LYS A 197 21.28 -25.47 13.15
C LYS A 197 22.12 -26.30 14.09
N LYS A 198 21.53 -26.86 15.16
CA LYS A 198 22.23 -27.69 16.14
C LYS A 198 22.56 -29.06 15.54
N SER A 199 21.72 -29.61 14.65
CA SER A 199 21.96 -30.85 13.93
C SER A 199 23.08 -30.75 12.88
N GLN A 200 23.30 -29.58 12.31
CA GLN A 200 24.37 -29.32 11.32
C GLN A 200 25.72 -28.95 11.96
N ALA A 201 25.77 -28.65 13.25
CA ALA A 201 27.00 -28.26 13.94
C ALA A 201 28.07 -29.38 14.09
N PRO A 202 27.75 -30.70 14.14
CA PRO A 202 28.77 -31.74 14.26
C PRO A 202 29.56 -32.00 12.98
N LEU A 203 29.10 -31.63 11.82
CA LEU A 203 29.80 -31.92 10.55
C LEU A 203 31.00 -30.99 10.28
N CYS A 204 31.08 -29.85 10.91
CA CYS A 204 32.18 -28.88 10.69
C CYS A 204 33.45 -29.22 11.51
N ASN A 205 33.33 -30.02 12.59
CA ASN A 205 34.47 -30.40 13.43
C ASN A 205 35.20 -31.68 12.98
N GLN A 206 34.73 -32.42 11.97
CA GLN A 206 35.39 -33.60 11.46
C GLN A 206 36.40 -33.35 10.32
N PHE A 207 36.50 -32.11 9.82
CA PHE A 207 37.44 -31.75 8.73
C PHE A 207 38.68 -30.97 9.21
N ASN A 208 38.96 -30.92 10.51
CA ASN A 208 40.23 -30.37 10.98
C ASN A 208 41.28 -31.50 11.01
N ILE A 209 41.71 -31.94 9.82
CA ILE A 209 42.87 -32.83 9.64
C ILE A 209 44.11 -31.97 9.91
N LYS A 210 44.84 -32.40 10.94
CA LYS A 210 46.17 -31.94 11.26
C LYS A 210 47.07 -32.06 10.03
N GLY A 211 47.68 -30.97 9.64
CA GLY A 211 48.83 -30.91 8.77
C GLY A 211 49.83 -29.93 9.38
#